data_b50cf43dd30106bbe673e1ed4bf4fd51
#
_entry.id   b50cf43dd30106bbe673e1ed4bf4fd51
#
_cell.length_a   1.000
_cell.length_b   1.000
_cell.length_c   1.000
_cell.angle_alpha   90.00
_cell.angle_beta   90.00
_cell.angle_gamma   90.00
#
_symmetry.space_group_name_H-M   'P 1'
#
loop_
_entity.id
_entity.type
_entity.pdbx_description
1 polymer ?
#
loop_
_entity_poly.entity_id
_entity_poly.type
_entity_poly.pdbx_seq_one_letter_code
_entity_poly.pdbx_strand_id
1 'polypeptide(L)'
;GSVIGTGLAMIAAGKLEPYSLKLNVIVKIIISWITSPLAGIGLTIVLNRAITVVLNKFKQDVVDKILKYGLIVSLCYSAYAFGANDVGNATGVYITLTSRIFGLPDDKTMILLSAIGAIGIALGGLTIGKRVIVRVAYRITRLNPVTGFTAELSNALIVWLYTTIPYILVGYGMPISTTYVSVATVIGSGLSLNGWRSINWREVLIVMLSWIITLPATIALGLSIRYVLFLTTGF
;
A
#
# COMPACT_ATOMS: atom_id res chain seq x y z
N GLY A 1 -4.18 -12.56 -2.83
CA GLY A 1 -4.03 -13.70 -3.75
C GLY A 1 -4.26 -15.02 -3.06
N SER A 2 -3.46 -15.39 -2.06
CA SER A 2 -3.53 -16.70 -1.38
C SER A 2 -4.91 -16.99 -0.76
N VAL A 3 -5.55 -16.01 -0.14
CA VAL A 3 -6.91 -16.14 0.42
C VAL A 3 -7.93 -16.48 -0.69
N ILE A 4 -7.84 -15.81 -1.84
CA ILE A 4 -8.70 -16.11 -3.00
C ILE A 4 -8.43 -17.56 -3.48
N GLY A 5 -7.15 -17.94 -3.60
CA GLY A 5 -6.76 -19.29 -4.01
C GLY A 5 -7.30 -20.37 -3.08
N THR A 6 -7.13 -20.19 -1.77
CA THR A 6 -7.69 -21.11 -0.77
C THR A 6 -9.22 -21.17 -0.84
N GLY A 7 -9.89 -20.02 -1.00
CA GLY A 7 -11.35 -19.97 -1.17
C GLY A 7 -11.83 -20.72 -2.41
N LEU A 8 -11.15 -20.54 -3.55
CA LEU A 8 -11.47 -21.26 -4.79
C LEU A 8 -11.26 -22.77 -4.63
N ALA A 9 -10.19 -23.20 -3.95
CA ALA A 9 -9.97 -24.63 -3.65
C ALA A 9 -11.09 -25.21 -2.78
N MET A 10 -11.57 -24.47 -1.79
CA MET A 10 -12.68 -24.90 -0.92
C MET A 10 -14.00 -24.98 -1.67
N ILE A 11 -14.27 -24.06 -2.61
CA ILE A 11 -15.44 -24.11 -3.50
C ILE A 11 -15.36 -25.33 -4.39
N ALA A 12 -14.21 -25.59 -5.03
CA ALA A 12 -14.00 -26.76 -5.88
C ALA A 12 -14.14 -28.09 -5.12
N ALA A 13 -13.80 -28.10 -3.83
CA ALA A 13 -14.00 -29.24 -2.94
C ALA A 13 -15.43 -29.37 -2.36
N GLY A 14 -16.37 -28.50 -2.74
CA GLY A 14 -17.75 -28.47 -2.22
C GLY A 14 -17.86 -28.08 -0.75
N LYS A 15 -16.78 -27.53 -0.16
CA LYS A 15 -16.73 -27.13 1.27
C LYS A 15 -17.09 -25.66 1.51
N LEU A 16 -17.27 -24.88 0.45
CA LEU A 16 -17.62 -23.47 0.51
C LEU A 16 -18.54 -23.12 -0.65
N GLU A 17 -19.58 -22.35 -0.37
CA GLU A 17 -20.48 -21.87 -1.41
C GLU A 17 -19.85 -20.72 -2.23
N PRO A 18 -20.07 -20.65 -3.56
CA PRO A 18 -19.46 -19.63 -4.42
C PRO A 18 -19.73 -18.18 -3.98
N TYR A 19 -20.91 -17.89 -3.42
CA TYR A 19 -21.28 -16.56 -2.94
C TYR A 19 -20.50 -16.13 -1.68
N SER A 20 -19.81 -17.05 -1.01
CA SER A 20 -18.94 -16.75 0.12
C SER A 20 -17.73 -15.88 -0.27
N LEU A 21 -17.33 -15.91 -1.55
CA LEU A 21 -16.39 -14.92 -2.11
C LEU A 21 -17.15 -13.62 -2.37
N LYS A 22 -17.00 -12.64 -1.48
CA LYS A 22 -17.62 -11.32 -1.59
C LYS A 22 -17.07 -10.53 -2.80
N LEU A 23 -17.57 -10.84 -3.99
CA LEU A 23 -17.12 -10.21 -5.25
C LEU A 23 -17.17 -8.69 -5.23
N ASN A 24 -18.16 -8.10 -4.55
CA ASN A 24 -18.26 -6.64 -4.38
C ASN A 24 -17.01 -6.04 -3.69
N VAL A 25 -16.41 -6.76 -2.74
CA VAL A 25 -15.17 -6.31 -2.08
C VAL A 25 -14.00 -6.39 -3.05
N ILE A 26 -13.91 -7.49 -3.83
CA ILE A 26 -12.85 -7.66 -4.84
C ILE A 26 -12.92 -6.56 -5.90
N VAL A 27 -14.11 -6.24 -6.39
CA VAL A 27 -14.32 -5.15 -7.36
C VAL A 27 -13.88 -3.80 -6.78
N LYS A 28 -14.25 -3.49 -5.53
CA LYS A 28 -13.79 -2.26 -4.85
C LYS A 28 -12.26 -2.18 -4.75
N ILE A 29 -11.60 -3.30 -4.44
CA ILE A 29 -10.13 -3.39 -4.39
C ILE A 29 -9.54 -3.11 -5.77
N ILE A 30 -10.05 -3.71 -6.83
CA ILE A 30 -9.56 -3.48 -8.21
C ILE A 30 -9.73 -2.01 -8.62
N ILE A 31 -10.88 -1.42 -8.33
CA ILE A 31 -11.11 0.01 -8.58
C ILE A 31 -10.09 0.86 -7.82
N SER A 32 -9.84 0.56 -6.55
CA SER A 32 -8.87 1.30 -5.74
C SER A 32 -7.44 1.18 -6.27
N TRP A 33 -7.06 0.04 -6.85
CA TRP A 33 -5.75 -0.15 -7.47
C TRP A 33 -5.52 0.71 -8.72
N ILE A 34 -6.57 1.15 -9.37
CA ILE A 34 -6.52 2.05 -10.53
C ILE A 34 -6.63 3.50 -10.07
N THR A 35 -7.61 3.80 -9.23
CA THR A 35 -7.93 5.18 -8.85
C THR A 35 -6.89 5.79 -7.92
N SER A 36 -6.35 5.01 -6.96
CA SER A 36 -5.37 5.54 -6.01
C SER A 36 -4.04 5.94 -6.65
N PRO A 37 -3.42 5.16 -7.58
CA PRO A 37 -2.23 5.62 -8.31
C PRO A 37 -2.49 6.84 -9.19
N LEU A 38 -3.61 6.89 -9.91
CA LEU A 38 -3.94 8.05 -10.73
C LEU A 38 -4.11 9.32 -9.89
N ALA A 39 -4.81 9.21 -8.76
CA ALA A 39 -4.92 10.29 -7.79
C ALA A 39 -3.55 10.70 -7.21
N GLY A 40 -2.67 9.72 -6.93
CA GLY A 40 -1.31 9.94 -6.47
C GLY A 40 -0.47 10.73 -7.47
N ILE A 41 -0.48 10.35 -8.74
CA ILE A 41 0.19 11.12 -9.81
C ILE A 41 -0.33 12.54 -9.87
N GLY A 42 -1.66 12.71 -9.95
CA GLY A 42 -2.29 14.02 -10.07
C GLY A 42 -1.98 14.93 -8.88
N LEU A 43 -2.17 14.42 -7.67
CA LEU A 43 -1.90 15.18 -6.45
C LEU A 43 -0.42 15.60 -6.35
N THR A 44 0.51 14.70 -6.68
CA THR A 44 1.94 15.02 -6.63
C THR A 44 2.31 16.11 -7.63
N ILE A 45 1.77 16.10 -8.85
CA ILE A 45 2.00 17.16 -9.84
C ILE A 45 1.49 18.50 -9.32
N VAL A 46 0.29 18.53 -8.74
CA VAL A 46 -0.31 19.73 -8.18
C VAL A 46 0.50 20.26 -7.00
N LEU A 47 0.81 19.39 -6.02
CA LEU A 47 1.58 19.78 -4.84
C LEU A 47 3.00 20.24 -5.20
N ASN A 48 3.65 19.56 -6.14
CA ASN A 48 5.01 19.95 -6.55
C ASN A 48 5.02 21.35 -7.17
N ARG A 49 4.05 21.67 -8.02
CA ARG A 49 3.91 23.03 -8.58
C ARG A 49 3.62 24.06 -7.50
N ALA A 50 2.66 23.79 -6.63
CA ALA A 50 2.25 24.70 -5.57
C ALA A 50 3.40 24.98 -4.59
N ILE A 51 4.06 23.93 -4.10
CA ILE A 51 5.16 24.02 -3.15
C ILE A 51 6.36 24.73 -3.78
N THR A 52 6.72 24.42 -5.02
CA THR A 52 7.81 25.10 -5.73
C THR A 52 7.55 26.60 -5.86
N VAL A 53 6.33 27.00 -6.24
CA VAL A 53 5.96 28.45 -6.31
C VAL A 53 6.08 29.14 -4.95
N VAL A 54 5.70 28.46 -3.87
CA VAL A 54 5.81 29.00 -2.51
C VAL A 54 7.27 29.09 -2.10
N LEU A 55 8.05 28.02 -2.28
CA LEU A 55 9.45 27.96 -1.86
C LEU A 55 10.34 28.96 -2.59
N ASN A 56 10.06 29.25 -3.86
CA ASN A 56 10.81 30.24 -4.64
C ASN A 56 10.73 31.68 -4.09
N LYS A 57 9.82 31.94 -3.13
CA LYS A 57 9.69 33.22 -2.45
C LYS A 57 10.64 33.38 -1.25
N PHE A 58 11.30 32.31 -0.84
CA PHE A 58 12.15 32.30 0.36
C PHE A 58 13.62 32.14 0.01
N LYS A 59 14.50 32.58 0.91
CA LYS A 59 15.94 32.34 0.83
C LYS A 59 16.25 30.84 1.02
N GLN A 60 17.33 30.35 0.41
CA GLN A 60 17.70 28.93 0.42
C GLN A 60 17.77 28.33 1.85
N ASP A 61 18.36 29.06 2.82
CA ASP A 61 18.45 28.59 4.22
C ASP A 61 17.08 28.32 4.86
N VAL A 62 16.07 29.12 4.47
CA VAL A 62 14.69 28.95 4.95
C VAL A 62 14.04 27.76 4.23
N VAL A 63 14.26 27.63 2.92
CA VAL A 63 13.78 26.50 2.11
C VAL A 63 14.29 25.18 2.67
N ASP A 64 15.59 25.09 2.98
CA ASP A 64 16.19 23.87 3.52
C ASP A 64 15.58 23.48 4.88
N LYS A 65 15.29 24.47 5.74
CA LYS A 65 14.59 24.21 7.01
C LYS A 65 13.15 23.76 6.79
N ILE A 66 12.40 24.43 5.89
CA ILE A 66 11.02 24.04 5.56
C ILE A 66 10.99 22.61 5.02
N LEU A 67 11.86 22.25 4.09
CA LEU A 67 11.93 20.91 3.53
C LEU A 67 12.31 19.87 4.57
N LYS A 68 13.30 20.18 5.44
CA LYS A 68 13.73 19.26 6.51
C LYS A 68 12.59 18.95 7.48
N TYR A 69 11.95 19.98 8.04
CA TYR A 69 10.89 19.79 9.02
C TYR A 69 9.59 19.29 8.37
N GLY A 70 9.27 19.79 7.17
CA GLY A 70 8.14 19.33 6.38
C GLY A 70 8.24 17.84 6.04
N LEU A 71 9.44 17.38 5.66
CA LEU A 71 9.67 15.94 5.39
C LEU A 71 9.51 15.10 6.66
N ILE A 72 10.01 15.54 7.81
CA ILE A 72 9.83 14.83 9.08
C ILE A 72 8.34 14.71 9.40
N VAL A 73 7.58 15.79 9.31
CA VAL A 73 6.13 15.79 9.56
C VAL A 73 5.40 14.89 8.58
N SER A 74 5.73 14.96 7.27
CA SER A 74 5.10 14.10 6.27
C SER A 74 5.43 12.61 6.47
N LEU A 75 6.65 12.27 6.90
CA LEU A 75 7.04 10.90 7.25
C LEU A 75 6.28 10.38 8.48
N CYS A 76 6.11 11.20 9.52
CA CYS A 76 5.29 10.82 10.68
C CYS A 76 3.82 10.60 10.27
N TYR A 77 3.28 11.46 9.43
CA TYR A 77 1.93 11.33 8.90
C TYR A 77 1.77 10.10 7.99
N SER A 78 2.77 9.83 7.16
CA SER A 78 2.85 8.64 6.32
C SER A 78 2.88 7.37 7.17
N ALA A 79 3.69 7.33 8.23
CA ALA A 79 3.75 6.19 9.15
C ALA A 79 2.37 5.90 9.79
N TYR A 80 1.63 6.93 10.17
CA TYR A 80 0.24 6.79 10.65
C TYR A 80 -0.67 6.23 9.57
N ALA A 81 -0.70 6.85 8.37
CA ALA A 81 -1.59 6.46 7.29
C ALA A 81 -1.31 5.03 6.78
N PHE A 82 -0.04 4.66 6.65
CA PHE A 82 0.39 3.31 6.25
C PHE A 82 0.09 2.29 7.35
N GLY A 83 0.35 2.64 8.62
CA GLY A 83 0.00 1.79 9.75
C GLY A 83 -1.49 1.43 9.74
N ALA A 84 -2.35 2.41 9.53
CA ALA A 84 -3.80 2.20 9.45
C ALA A 84 -4.21 1.26 8.29
N ASN A 85 -3.48 1.27 7.15
CA ASN A 85 -3.74 0.39 6.01
C ASN A 85 -3.06 -0.98 6.15
N ASP A 86 -1.77 -1.01 6.44
CA ASP A 86 -0.94 -2.20 6.27
C ASP A 86 -0.99 -3.14 7.47
N VAL A 87 -1.23 -2.63 8.70
CA VAL A 87 -1.44 -3.47 9.87
C VAL A 87 -2.70 -4.33 9.70
N GLY A 88 -3.77 -3.78 9.13
CA GLY A 88 -4.97 -4.57 8.80
C GLY A 88 -4.69 -5.70 7.81
N ASN A 89 -3.81 -5.48 6.83
CA ASN A 89 -3.38 -6.51 5.89
C ASN A 89 -2.53 -7.61 6.56
N ALA A 90 -1.68 -7.24 7.52
CA ALA A 90 -0.82 -8.17 8.24
C ALA A 90 -1.60 -9.02 9.26
N THR A 91 -2.65 -8.48 9.88
CA THR A 91 -3.36 -9.11 11.00
C THR A 91 -4.73 -9.67 10.63
N GLY A 92 -5.33 -9.25 9.52
CA GLY A 92 -6.70 -9.60 9.13
C GLY A 92 -6.99 -11.10 9.04
N VAL A 93 -6.00 -11.91 8.62
CA VAL A 93 -6.13 -13.36 8.57
C VAL A 93 -6.24 -13.95 9.99
N TYR A 94 -5.41 -13.47 10.92
CA TYR A 94 -5.43 -13.93 12.32
C TYR A 94 -6.73 -13.53 13.01
N ILE A 95 -7.22 -12.32 12.78
CA ILE A 95 -8.52 -11.86 13.31
C ILE A 95 -9.64 -12.76 12.82
N THR A 96 -9.64 -13.12 11.52
CA THR A 96 -10.66 -14.00 10.95
C THR A 96 -10.62 -15.41 11.54
N LEU A 97 -9.42 -15.95 11.79
CA LEU A 97 -9.24 -17.27 12.39
C LEU A 97 -9.70 -17.28 13.87
N THR A 98 -9.25 -16.30 14.65
CA THR A 98 -9.61 -16.19 16.06
C THR A 98 -11.11 -15.96 16.26
N SER A 99 -11.75 -15.15 15.39
CA SER A 99 -13.18 -14.89 15.48
C SER A 99 -14.05 -16.15 15.21
N ARG A 100 -13.57 -17.10 14.44
CA ARG A 100 -14.28 -18.37 14.19
C ARG A 100 -14.18 -19.36 15.35
N ILE A 101 -13.09 -19.29 16.15
CA ILE A 101 -12.82 -20.24 17.23
C ILE A 101 -13.29 -19.69 18.57
N PHE A 102 -13.03 -18.41 18.83
CA PHE A 102 -13.23 -17.76 20.13
C PHE A 102 -14.28 -16.63 20.11
N GLY A 103 -14.92 -16.39 18.97
CA GLY A 103 -15.78 -15.21 18.77
C GLY A 103 -14.97 -13.97 18.33
N LEU A 104 -15.65 -12.84 18.16
CA LEU A 104 -14.99 -11.59 17.79
C LEU A 104 -13.97 -11.20 18.87
N PRO A 105 -12.71 -10.94 18.50
CA PRO A 105 -11.70 -10.55 19.48
C PRO A 105 -12.08 -9.23 20.17
N ASP A 106 -11.84 -9.18 21.46
CA ASP A 106 -11.98 -7.95 22.24
C ASP A 106 -10.93 -6.90 21.85
N ASP A 107 -11.11 -5.65 22.30
CA ASP A 107 -10.22 -4.54 21.96
C ASP A 107 -8.76 -4.81 22.37
N LYS A 108 -8.53 -5.51 23.48
CA LYS A 108 -7.19 -5.87 23.95
C LYS A 108 -6.49 -6.85 23.00
N THR A 109 -7.23 -7.87 22.55
CA THR A 109 -6.73 -8.85 21.57
C THR A 109 -6.46 -8.18 20.23
N MET A 110 -7.32 -7.26 19.79
CA MET A 110 -7.11 -6.47 18.57
C MET A 110 -5.84 -5.61 18.64
N ILE A 111 -5.62 -4.95 19.77
CA ILE A 111 -4.39 -4.16 20.00
C ILE A 111 -3.15 -5.06 19.98
N LEU A 112 -3.20 -6.22 20.66
CA LEU A 112 -2.08 -7.16 20.68
C LEU A 112 -1.73 -7.68 19.30
N LEU A 113 -2.73 -8.12 18.52
CA LEU A 113 -2.53 -8.59 17.14
C LEU A 113 -1.97 -7.47 16.26
N SER A 114 -2.48 -6.24 16.42
CA SER A 114 -1.97 -5.08 15.68
C SER A 114 -0.52 -4.76 16.04
N ALA A 115 -0.15 -4.87 17.31
CA ALA A 115 1.22 -4.67 17.77
C ALA A 115 2.18 -5.73 17.18
N ILE A 116 1.79 -7.00 17.14
CA ILE A 116 2.56 -8.07 16.50
C ILE A 116 2.76 -7.79 15.02
N GLY A 117 1.68 -7.40 14.32
CA GLY A 117 1.75 -7.01 12.91
C GLY A 117 2.67 -5.82 12.67
N ALA A 118 2.58 -4.78 13.51
CA ALA A 118 3.43 -3.60 13.42
C ALA A 118 4.92 -3.93 13.64
N ILE A 119 5.24 -4.80 14.60
CA ILE A 119 6.62 -5.30 14.82
C ILE A 119 7.12 -6.04 13.57
N GLY A 120 6.29 -6.92 12.98
CA GLY A 120 6.65 -7.62 11.74
C GLY A 120 6.94 -6.67 10.58
N ILE A 121 6.12 -5.63 10.39
CA ILE A 121 6.32 -4.60 9.37
C ILE A 121 7.62 -3.83 9.64
N ALA A 122 7.88 -3.42 10.89
CA ALA A 122 9.10 -2.72 11.26
C ALA A 122 10.36 -3.54 11.00
N LEU A 123 10.37 -4.82 11.38
CA LEU A 123 11.48 -5.74 11.12
C LEU A 123 11.71 -5.94 9.61
N GLY A 124 10.65 -6.10 8.83
CA GLY A 124 10.74 -6.19 7.37
C GLY A 124 11.32 -4.92 6.74
N GLY A 125 10.87 -3.76 7.20
CA GLY A 125 11.38 -2.46 6.76
C GLY A 125 12.87 -2.26 7.06
N LEU A 126 13.29 -2.61 8.27
CA LEU A 126 14.69 -2.49 8.71
C LEU A 126 15.63 -3.46 7.98
N THR A 127 15.17 -4.64 7.62
CA THR A 127 16.01 -5.68 6.99
C THR A 127 16.07 -5.54 5.47
N ILE A 128 14.93 -5.51 4.79
CA ILE A 128 14.82 -5.57 3.32
C ILE A 128 14.46 -4.21 2.73
N GLY A 129 13.84 -3.31 3.50
CA GLY A 129 13.26 -2.06 3.04
C GLY A 129 14.22 -1.15 2.28
N LYS A 130 15.50 -1.09 2.69
CA LYS A 130 16.53 -0.30 1.99
C LYS A 130 16.63 -0.63 0.50
N ARG A 131 16.50 -1.91 0.11
CA ARG A 131 16.57 -2.33 -1.30
C ARG A 131 15.38 -1.80 -2.11
N VAL A 132 14.20 -1.79 -1.50
CA VAL A 132 12.97 -1.28 -2.12
C VAL A 132 13.05 0.22 -2.27
N ILE A 133 13.45 0.95 -1.21
CA ILE A 133 13.60 2.41 -1.22
C ILE A 133 14.55 2.85 -2.33
N VAL A 134 15.75 2.23 -2.42
CA VAL A 134 16.74 2.57 -3.46
C VAL A 134 16.16 2.35 -4.86
N ARG A 135 15.41 1.27 -5.09
CA ARG A 135 14.80 1.02 -6.39
C ARG A 135 13.75 2.08 -6.74
N VAL A 136 12.83 2.37 -5.85
CA VAL A 136 11.74 3.31 -6.10
C VAL A 136 12.25 4.74 -6.20
N ALA A 137 13.10 5.19 -5.26
CA ALA A 137 13.54 6.59 -5.19
C ALA A 137 14.58 6.97 -6.23
N TYR A 138 15.41 6.02 -6.72
CA TYR A 138 16.53 6.37 -7.59
C TYR A 138 16.48 5.72 -8.99
N ARG A 139 15.76 4.60 -9.15
CA ARG A 139 15.72 3.92 -10.45
C ARG A 139 14.54 4.35 -11.31
N ILE A 140 13.43 4.76 -10.72
CA ILE A 140 12.23 5.23 -11.44
C ILE A 140 12.45 6.65 -11.93
N THR A 141 12.84 7.57 -11.02
CA THR A 141 13.23 8.95 -11.36
C THR A 141 14.21 9.47 -10.32
N ARG A 142 14.98 10.50 -10.68
CA ARG A 142 15.91 11.14 -9.74
C ARG A 142 15.16 12.20 -8.95
N LEU A 143 14.82 11.87 -7.70
CA LEU A 143 14.19 12.80 -6.79
C LEU A 143 15.22 13.82 -6.26
N ASN A 144 14.81 15.08 -6.18
CA ASN A 144 15.49 16.12 -5.41
C ASN A 144 14.73 16.35 -4.07
N PRO A 145 15.26 17.15 -3.13
CA PRO A 145 14.59 17.37 -1.84
C PRO A 145 13.14 17.86 -1.93
N VAL A 146 12.83 18.75 -2.89
CA VAL A 146 11.48 19.27 -3.10
C VAL A 146 10.56 18.18 -3.62
N THR A 147 10.98 17.47 -4.66
CA THR A 147 10.16 16.39 -5.28
C THR A 147 10.04 15.17 -4.37
N GLY A 148 11.06 14.89 -3.56
CA GLY A 148 10.99 13.85 -2.53
C GLY A 148 9.96 14.20 -1.45
N PHE A 149 9.98 15.44 -0.96
CA PHE A 149 8.99 15.93 0.00
C PHE A 149 7.57 15.89 -0.57
N THR A 150 7.37 16.36 -1.80
CA THR A 150 6.04 16.38 -2.43
C THR A 150 5.51 14.98 -2.74
N ALA A 151 6.39 14.05 -3.16
CA ALA A 151 6.03 12.66 -3.36
C ALA A 151 5.56 12.00 -2.05
N GLU A 152 6.34 12.19 -0.97
CA GLU A 152 6.03 11.62 0.33
C GLU A 152 4.73 12.19 0.91
N LEU A 153 4.57 13.52 0.87
CA LEU A 153 3.34 14.16 1.35
C LEU A 153 2.12 13.71 0.54
N SER A 154 2.23 13.63 -0.79
CA SER A 154 1.15 13.11 -1.64
C SER A 154 0.80 11.67 -1.32
N ASN A 155 1.81 10.83 -1.10
CA ASN A 155 1.65 9.44 -0.75
C ASN A 155 0.86 9.28 0.56
N ALA A 156 1.29 9.98 1.61
CA ALA A 156 0.60 9.99 2.90
C ALA A 156 -0.86 10.46 2.79
N LEU A 157 -1.10 11.55 2.06
CA LEU A 157 -2.44 12.11 1.84
C LEU A 157 -3.36 11.14 1.08
N ILE A 158 -2.88 10.51 0.02
CA ILE A 158 -3.68 9.54 -0.75
C ILE A 158 -4.03 8.33 0.11
N VAL A 159 -3.05 7.76 0.82
CA VAL A 159 -3.31 6.62 1.70
C VAL A 159 -4.35 7.00 2.77
N TRP A 160 -4.20 8.16 3.40
CA TRP A 160 -5.15 8.65 4.40
C TRP A 160 -6.56 8.88 3.82
N LEU A 161 -6.67 9.50 2.63
CA LEU A 161 -7.95 9.75 1.95
C LEU A 161 -8.71 8.46 1.63
N TYR A 162 -8.01 7.41 1.27
CA TYR A 162 -8.64 6.13 0.91
C TYR A 162 -8.90 5.24 2.12
N THR A 163 -8.11 5.34 3.20
CA THR A 163 -8.25 4.47 4.38
C THR A 163 -9.03 5.14 5.49
N THR A 164 -8.57 6.27 5.99
CA THR A 164 -9.09 6.91 7.20
C THR A 164 -10.39 7.68 6.93
N ILE A 165 -10.47 8.44 5.83
CA ILE A 165 -11.69 9.22 5.53
C ILE A 165 -12.90 8.32 5.31
N PRO A 166 -12.87 7.26 4.47
CA PRO A 166 -14.00 6.36 4.32
C PRO A 166 -14.33 5.63 5.64
N TYR A 167 -13.33 5.28 6.44
CA TYR A 167 -13.57 4.69 7.76
C TYR A 167 -14.39 5.63 8.67
N ILE A 168 -14.05 6.91 8.73
CA ILE A 168 -14.78 7.90 9.53
C ILE A 168 -16.21 8.12 8.99
N LEU A 169 -16.38 8.14 7.66
CA LEU A 169 -17.68 8.48 7.05
C LEU A 169 -18.65 7.31 6.98
N VAL A 170 -18.15 6.10 6.71
CA VAL A 170 -18.97 4.92 6.40
C VAL A 170 -18.61 3.67 7.22
N GLY A 171 -17.71 3.80 8.20
CA GLY A 171 -17.32 2.74 9.13
C GLY A 171 -16.35 1.70 8.56
N TYR A 172 -15.87 1.86 7.34
CA TYR A 172 -14.85 0.97 6.76
C TYR A 172 -13.90 1.73 5.84
N GLY A 173 -12.59 1.42 5.97
CA GLY A 173 -11.56 1.94 5.08
C GLY A 173 -11.55 1.21 3.73
N MET A 174 -11.14 1.90 2.66
CA MET A 174 -10.95 1.29 1.36
C MET A 174 -9.54 0.68 1.30
N PRO A 175 -9.39 -0.63 1.12
CA PRO A 175 -8.06 -1.23 1.04
C PRO A 175 -7.38 -0.78 -0.25
N ILE A 176 -6.18 -0.19 -0.11
CA ILE A 176 -5.36 0.24 -1.24
C ILE A 176 -3.99 -0.41 -1.17
N SER A 177 -3.26 -0.35 -2.28
CA SER A 177 -1.85 -0.73 -2.29
C SER A 177 -0.97 0.49 -2.05
N THR A 178 -0.38 0.60 -0.86
CA THR A 178 0.57 1.66 -0.52
C THR A 178 1.77 1.69 -1.47
N THR A 179 2.20 0.53 -1.97
CA THR A 179 3.27 0.43 -2.98
C THR A 179 2.85 1.04 -4.32
N TYR A 180 1.61 0.84 -4.76
CA TYR A 180 1.11 1.44 -6.02
C TYR A 180 1.07 2.96 -5.91
N VAL A 181 0.60 3.48 -4.77
CA VAL A 181 0.58 4.92 -4.51
C VAL A 181 2.00 5.48 -4.44
N SER A 182 2.92 4.82 -3.73
CA SER A 182 4.32 5.26 -3.63
C SER A 182 5.01 5.36 -4.99
N VAL A 183 4.86 4.35 -5.84
CA VAL A 183 5.41 4.37 -7.21
C VAL A 183 4.74 5.48 -8.05
N ALA A 184 3.44 5.64 -7.92
CA ALA A 184 2.68 6.66 -8.65
C ALA A 184 3.09 8.08 -8.27
N THR A 185 3.30 8.37 -6.98
CA THR A 185 3.75 9.70 -6.52
C THR A 185 5.18 10.01 -6.97
N VAL A 186 6.06 9.00 -7.04
CA VAL A 186 7.40 9.15 -7.64
C VAL A 186 7.31 9.43 -9.14
N ILE A 187 6.41 8.75 -9.88
CA ILE A 187 6.14 9.05 -11.29
C ILE A 187 5.60 10.48 -11.44
N GLY A 188 4.63 10.89 -10.60
CA GLY A 188 4.09 12.26 -10.58
C GLY A 188 5.17 13.31 -10.36
N SER A 189 6.13 13.05 -9.47
CA SER A 189 7.29 13.90 -9.25
C SER A 189 8.16 14.03 -10.50
N GLY A 190 8.45 12.91 -11.16
CA GLY A 190 9.19 12.91 -12.42
C GLY A 190 8.49 13.69 -13.51
N LEU A 191 7.18 13.48 -13.69
CA LEU A 191 6.38 14.21 -14.67
C LEU A 191 6.37 15.72 -14.43
N SER A 192 6.39 16.15 -13.17
CA SER A 192 6.40 17.57 -12.82
C SER A 192 7.74 18.26 -13.05
N LEU A 193 8.87 17.52 -13.12
CA LEU A 193 10.19 18.06 -13.40
C LEU A 193 10.44 18.27 -14.91
N ASN A 194 10.60 17.18 -15.64
CA ASN A 194 10.99 17.20 -17.04
C ASN A 194 10.03 16.35 -17.92
N GLY A 195 8.83 16.08 -17.44
CA GLY A 195 7.82 15.29 -18.14
C GLY A 195 8.23 13.82 -18.32
N TRP A 196 7.77 13.22 -19.39
CA TRP A 196 7.93 11.79 -19.67
C TRP A 196 9.40 11.32 -19.76
N ARG A 197 10.32 12.20 -20.10
CA ARG A 197 11.76 11.88 -20.29
C ARG A 197 12.50 11.68 -18.97
N SER A 198 11.97 12.16 -17.85
CA SER A 198 12.58 12.00 -16.53
C SER A 198 12.32 10.65 -15.88
N ILE A 199 11.44 9.84 -16.49
CA ILE A 199 10.98 8.57 -15.95
C ILE A 199 11.65 7.41 -16.66
N ASN A 200 12.21 6.50 -15.89
CA ASN A 200 12.71 5.23 -16.41
C ASN A 200 11.55 4.23 -16.57
N TRP A 201 10.89 4.31 -17.72
CA TRP A 201 9.72 3.47 -18.04
C TRP A 201 10.02 1.97 -18.00
N ARG A 202 11.27 1.57 -18.23
CA ARG A 202 11.67 0.16 -18.10
C ARG A 202 11.52 -0.33 -16.65
N GLU A 203 11.98 0.46 -15.68
CA GLU A 203 11.81 0.11 -14.26
C GLU A 203 10.34 0.15 -13.84
N VAL A 204 9.57 1.14 -14.30
CA VAL A 204 8.11 1.19 -14.06
C VAL A 204 7.45 -0.06 -14.60
N LEU A 205 7.76 -0.48 -15.83
CA LEU A 205 7.21 -1.70 -16.43
C LEU A 205 7.57 -2.95 -15.63
N ILE A 206 8.83 -3.08 -15.18
CA ILE A 206 9.26 -4.23 -14.34
C ILE A 206 8.43 -4.28 -13.05
N VAL A 207 8.21 -3.14 -12.40
CA VAL A 207 7.40 -3.06 -11.18
C VAL A 207 5.94 -3.44 -11.48
N MET A 208 5.35 -2.89 -12.54
CA MET A 208 3.97 -3.21 -12.93
C MET A 208 3.80 -4.70 -13.29
N LEU A 209 4.75 -5.28 -14.03
CA LEU A 209 4.73 -6.71 -14.36
C LEU A 209 4.84 -7.57 -13.11
N SER A 210 5.66 -7.17 -12.12
CA SER A 210 5.75 -7.89 -10.85
C SER A 210 4.41 -7.90 -10.10
N TRP A 211 3.65 -6.81 -10.15
CA TRP A 211 2.30 -6.74 -9.54
C TRP A 211 1.30 -7.67 -10.24
N ILE A 212 1.32 -7.68 -11.58
CA ILE A 212 0.44 -8.55 -12.38
C ILE A 212 0.74 -10.02 -12.12
N ILE A 213 2.03 -10.39 -12.03
CA ILE A 213 2.45 -11.79 -11.80
C ILE A 213 2.20 -12.23 -10.35
N THR A 214 2.34 -11.33 -9.38
CA THR A 214 2.20 -11.66 -7.96
C THR A 214 0.79 -12.20 -7.64
N LEU A 215 -0.25 -11.64 -8.23
CA LEU A 215 -1.63 -12.07 -7.93
C LEU A 215 -1.90 -13.51 -8.37
N PRO A 216 -1.70 -13.92 -9.64
CA PRO A 216 -1.88 -15.32 -10.05
C PRO A 216 -0.93 -16.28 -9.31
N ALA A 217 0.34 -15.89 -9.09
CA ALA A 217 1.30 -16.72 -8.37
C ALA A 217 0.85 -17.00 -6.93
N THR A 218 0.34 -16.01 -6.22
CA THR A 218 -0.16 -16.18 -4.85
C THR A 218 -1.50 -16.92 -4.81
N ILE A 219 -2.35 -16.82 -5.83
CA ILE A 219 -3.55 -17.64 -5.99
C ILE A 219 -3.14 -19.11 -6.16
N ALA A 220 -2.22 -19.39 -7.08
CA ALA A 220 -1.72 -20.75 -7.31
C ALA A 220 -1.07 -21.36 -6.06
N LEU A 221 -0.29 -20.58 -5.31
CA LEU A 221 0.26 -20.99 -4.02
C LEU A 221 -0.84 -21.35 -3.01
N GLY A 222 -1.87 -20.53 -2.88
CA GLY A 222 -3.00 -20.81 -1.97
C GLY A 222 -3.76 -22.07 -2.35
N LEU A 223 -4.00 -22.29 -3.65
CA LEU A 223 -4.58 -23.53 -4.17
C LEU A 223 -3.70 -24.74 -3.85
N SER A 224 -2.39 -24.66 -4.12
CA SER A 224 -1.46 -25.76 -3.93
C SER A 224 -1.33 -26.16 -2.46
N ILE A 225 -1.17 -25.20 -1.56
CA ILE A 225 -1.08 -25.45 -0.11
C ILE A 225 -2.37 -26.11 0.39
N ARG A 226 -3.52 -25.61 -0.03
CA ARG A 226 -4.80 -26.19 0.37
C ARG A 226 -4.97 -27.62 -0.15
N TYR A 227 -4.54 -27.88 -1.39
CA TYR A 227 -4.58 -29.23 -1.98
C TYR A 227 -3.67 -30.21 -1.21
N VAL A 228 -2.45 -29.80 -0.88
CA VAL A 228 -1.53 -30.61 -0.06
C VAL A 228 -2.12 -30.91 1.31
N LEU A 229 -2.68 -29.90 1.98
CA LEU A 229 -3.34 -30.09 3.28
C LEU A 229 -4.52 -31.06 3.17
N PHE A 230 -5.32 -30.97 2.11
CA PHE A 230 -6.42 -31.93 1.87
C PHE A 230 -5.92 -33.34 1.74
N LEU A 231 -4.83 -33.58 1.00
CA LEU A 231 -4.25 -34.93 0.83
C LEU A 231 -3.65 -35.48 2.13
N THR A 232 -3.12 -34.64 3.00
CA THR A 232 -2.43 -35.08 4.23
C THR A 232 -3.35 -35.18 5.45
N THR A 233 -4.38 -34.35 5.54
CA THR A 233 -5.25 -34.28 6.72
C THR A 233 -6.70 -34.67 6.46
N GLY A 234 -7.11 -34.85 5.21
CA GLY A 234 -8.50 -35.09 4.84
C GLY A 234 -9.46 -33.91 5.02
N PHE A 235 -8.95 -32.76 5.43
CA PHE A 235 -9.72 -31.51 5.71
C PHE A 235 -9.80 -30.57 4.51
#